data_4a13fe3f623acde8e2f112c8247481ff
#
_entry.id   4a13fe3f623acde8e2f112c8247481ff
#
_cell.length_a   1.000
_cell.length_b   1.000
_cell.length_c   1.000
_cell.angle_alpha   90.00
_cell.angle_beta   90.00
_cell.angle_gamma   90.00
#
_symmetry.space_group_name_H-M   'P 1'
#
loop_
_entity.id
_entity.type
_entity.pdbx_description
1 polymer ?
#
loop_
_entity_poly.entity_id
_entity_poly.type
_entity_poly.pdbx_seq_one_letter_code
_entity_poly.pdbx_strand_id
1 'polypeptide(L)'
;MVILQELENKALSFATQCHKGQKDKVGRDYINHPIWVSKCCKLPEEKIVALLHDVIEDCGITDDILREQGFSDNIIEAVKACTRKKNEDYFDYIRRCGENRLSRVVKLYDLEHNMNILRFKELCQVRMDIKESDLRNRECYILKEKDLYRLNKYLVAYRMLESMNKDDL
;
A
#
# COMPACT_ATOMS: atom_id res chain seq x y z
N MET A 1 -21.41 -9.06 -12.49
CA MET A 1 -21.06 -9.27 -11.06
C MET A 1 -20.24 -10.54 -10.85
N VAL A 2 -20.66 -11.70 -11.32
CA VAL A 2 -19.93 -12.99 -11.14
C VAL A 2 -18.49 -12.92 -11.69
N ILE A 3 -18.30 -12.42 -12.90
CA ILE A 3 -16.98 -12.33 -13.57
C ILE A 3 -15.96 -11.49 -12.76
N LEU A 4 -16.38 -10.37 -12.20
CA LEU A 4 -15.47 -9.52 -11.40
C LEU A 4 -15.09 -10.15 -10.06
N GLN A 5 -15.99 -10.90 -9.43
CA GLN A 5 -15.69 -11.67 -8.23
C GLN A 5 -14.70 -12.82 -8.50
N GLU A 6 -14.84 -13.49 -9.63
CA GLU A 6 -13.90 -14.52 -10.06
C GLU A 6 -12.51 -13.93 -10.32
N LEU A 7 -12.46 -12.74 -10.92
CA LEU A 7 -11.21 -12.04 -11.19
C LEU A 7 -10.55 -11.54 -9.90
N GLU A 8 -11.32 -11.07 -8.91
CA GLU A 8 -10.83 -10.72 -7.57
C GLU A 8 -10.22 -11.94 -6.87
N ASN A 9 -10.90 -13.07 -6.88
CA ASN A 9 -10.39 -14.33 -6.32
C ASN A 9 -9.10 -14.78 -7.02
N LYS A 10 -9.04 -14.63 -8.33
CA LYS A 10 -7.84 -14.93 -9.12
C LYS A 10 -6.69 -14.01 -8.74
N ALA A 11 -6.94 -12.70 -8.60
CA ALA A 11 -5.93 -11.72 -8.17
C ALA A 11 -5.38 -12.06 -6.77
N LEU A 12 -6.25 -12.45 -5.83
CA LEU A 12 -5.84 -12.89 -4.50
C LEU A 12 -4.94 -14.13 -4.55
N SER A 13 -5.35 -15.14 -5.32
CA SER A 13 -4.56 -16.37 -5.48
C SER A 13 -3.20 -16.08 -6.11
N PHE A 14 -3.17 -15.28 -7.18
CA PHE A 14 -1.96 -14.91 -7.89
C PHE A 14 -1.01 -14.10 -7.00
N ALA A 15 -1.49 -13.05 -6.33
CA ALA A 15 -0.69 -12.25 -5.41
C ALA A 15 -0.16 -13.08 -4.22
N THR A 16 -0.97 -14.02 -3.70
CA THR A 16 -0.54 -14.93 -2.63
C THR A 16 0.63 -15.81 -3.08
N GLN A 17 0.60 -16.27 -4.32
CA GLN A 17 1.70 -17.07 -4.88
C GLN A 17 2.95 -16.21 -5.13
N CYS A 18 2.80 -15.00 -5.67
CA CYS A 18 3.91 -14.08 -5.90
C CYS A 18 4.63 -13.70 -4.60
N HIS A 19 3.89 -13.38 -3.55
CA HIS A 19 4.43 -12.97 -2.25
C HIS A 19 4.75 -14.14 -1.30
N LYS A 20 4.71 -15.39 -1.80
CA LYS A 20 4.97 -16.56 -0.96
C LYS A 20 6.34 -16.50 -0.30
N GLY A 21 6.38 -16.60 1.02
CA GLY A 21 7.61 -16.55 1.80
C GLY A 21 8.11 -15.14 2.13
N GLN A 22 7.56 -14.09 1.51
CA GLN A 22 7.89 -12.73 1.88
C GLN A 22 7.26 -12.37 3.24
N LYS A 23 8.01 -11.59 4.03
CA LYS A 23 7.56 -11.12 5.36
C LYS A 23 7.57 -9.61 5.42
N ASP A 24 6.60 -9.05 6.12
CA ASP A 24 6.60 -7.64 6.45
C ASP A 24 7.63 -7.32 7.57
N LYS A 25 7.74 -6.04 7.94
CA LYS A 25 8.72 -5.56 8.95
C LYS A 25 8.50 -6.13 10.35
N VAL A 26 7.33 -6.72 10.61
CA VAL A 26 6.99 -7.37 11.89
C VAL A 26 6.97 -8.89 11.80
N GLY A 27 7.44 -9.47 10.68
CA GLY A 27 7.59 -10.91 10.46
C GLY A 27 6.32 -11.63 10.05
N ARG A 28 5.22 -10.91 9.73
CA ARG A 28 3.98 -11.51 9.21
C ARG A 28 4.08 -11.72 7.70
N ASP A 29 3.26 -12.63 7.17
CA ASP A 29 3.19 -12.84 5.72
C ASP A 29 2.80 -11.55 5.01
N TYR A 30 3.62 -11.16 4.02
CA TYR A 30 3.47 -9.89 3.30
C TYR A 30 2.10 -9.73 2.65
N ILE A 31 1.53 -10.83 2.16
CA ILE A 31 0.21 -10.84 1.51
C ILE A 31 -0.91 -10.22 2.37
N ASN A 32 -0.75 -10.19 3.70
CA ASN A 32 -1.72 -9.52 4.57
C ASN A 32 -1.84 -8.02 4.31
N HIS A 33 -0.79 -7.38 3.76
CA HIS A 33 -0.82 -5.97 3.38
C HIS A 33 -1.72 -5.73 2.16
N PRO A 34 -1.52 -6.34 0.99
CA PRO A 34 -2.43 -6.23 -0.15
C PRO A 34 -3.89 -6.60 0.19
N ILE A 35 -4.09 -7.64 1.00
CA ILE A 35 -5.43 -8.04 1.45
C ILE A 35 -6.09 -6.94 2.27
N TRP A 36 -5.34 -6.29 3.17
CA TRP A 36 -5.89 -5.19 3.98
C TRP A 36 -6.26 -4.00 3.09
N VAL A 37 -5.39 -3.59 2.17
CA VAL A 37 -5.66 -2.50 1.22
C VAL A 37 -6.90 -2.81 0.39
N SER A 38 -7.01 -4.03 -0.13
CA SER A 38 -8.17 -4.48 -0.92
C SER A 38 -9.48 -4.40 -0.13
N LYS A 39 -9.46 -4.76 1.16
CA LYS A 39 -10.65 -4.66 2.03
C LYS A 39 -11.13 -3.22 2.27
N CYS A 40 -10.26 -2.24 2.17
CA CYS A 40 -10.60 -0.83 2.28
C CYS A 40 -11.23 -0.29 0.98
N CYS A 41 -10.94 -0.90 -0.17
CA CYS A 41 -11.46 -0.50 -1.46
C CYS A 41 -12.94 -0.84 -1.62
N LYS A 42 -13.67 0.01 -2.38
CA LYS A 42 -15.12 -0.15 -2.59
C LYS A 42 -15.46 -0.86 -3.89
N LEU A 43 -14.79 -0.50 -4.97
CA LEU A 43 -15.08 -1.05 -6.30
C LEU A 43 -14.29 -2.33 -6.56
N PRO A 44 -14.86 -3.31 -7.29
CA PRO A 44 -14.15 -4.56 -7.60
C PRO A 44 -12.80 -4.35 -8.31
N GLU A 45 -12.71 -3.41 -9.25
CA GLU A 45 -11.47 -3.10 -9.95
C GLU A 45 -10.40 -2.52 -9.00
N GLU A 46 -10.81 -1.65 -8.07
CA GLU A 46 -9.92 -1.12 -7.03
C GLU A 46 -9.36 -2.25 -6.15
N LYS A 47 -10.20 -3.22 -5.78
CA LYS A 47 -9.79 -4.39 -4.98
C LYS A 47 -8.78 -5.26 -5.72
N ILE A 48 -8.99 -5.48 -7.02
CA ILE A 48 -8.08 -6.25 -7.85
C ILE A 48 -6.73 -5.53 -7.95
N VAL A 49 -6.73 -4.21 -8.24
CA VAL A 49 -5.50 -3.40 -8.28
C VAL A 49 -4.80 -3.42 -6.91
N ALA A 50 -5.55 -3.33 -5.81
CA ALA A 50 -5.00 -3.39 -4.46
C ALA A 50 -4.32 -4.72 -4.15
N LEU A 51 -4.86 -5.85 -4.62
CA LEU A 51 -4.23 -7.17 -4.47
C LEU A 51 -2.93 -7.29 -5.27
N LEU A 52 -2.83 -6.60 -6.41
CA LEU A 52 -1.72 -6.70 -7.36
C LEU A 52 -0.69 -5.57 -7.26
N HIS A 53 -0.93 -4.52 -6.45
CA HIS A 53 -0.17 -3.26 -6.54
C HIS A 53 1.33 -3.39 -6.34
N ASP A 54 1.79 -4.40 -5.61
CA ASP A 54 3.20 -4.64 -5.30
C ASP A 54 3.83 -5.79 -6.11
N VAL A 55 3.06 -6.55 -6.92
CA VAL A 55 3.61 -7.74 -7.60
C VAL A 55 4.66 -7.40 -8.66
N ILE A 56 4.56 -6.24 -9.31
CA ILE A 56 5.58 -5.77 -10.27
C ILE A 56 6.84 -5.34 -9.52
N GLU A 57 6.70 -4.51 -8.47
CA GLU A 57 7.84 -3.94 -7.73
C GLU A 57 8.58 -5.00 -6.93
N ASP A 58 7.86 -5.84 -6.20
CA ASP A 58 8.43 -6.75 -5.21
C ASP A 58 8.67 -8.18 -5.73
N CYS A 59 7.97 -8.59 -6.79
CA CYS A 59 8.02 -9.98 -7.29
C CYS A 59 8.55 -10.09 -8.73
N GLY A 60 8.85 -8.96 -9.38
CA GLY A 60 9.39 -8.94 -10.75
C GLY A 60 8.40 -9.42 -11.81
N ILE A 61 7.09 -9.33 -11.54
CA ILE A 61 6.04 -9.67 -12.49
C ILE A 61 5.99 -8.61 -13.59
N THR A 62 5.82 -9.05 -14.85
CA THR A 62 5.72 -8.15 -16.01
C THR A 62 4.26 -7.91 -16.40
N ASP A 63 4.04 -6.85 -17.18
CA ASP A 63 2.73 -6.54 -17.80
C ASP A 63 2.19 -7.74 -18.57
N ASP A 64 3.08 -8.43 -19.34
CA ASP A 64 2.68 -9.57 -20.18
C ASP A 64 2.18 -10.73 -19.34
N ILE A 65 2.84 -11.01 -18.19
CA ILE A 65 2.38 -12.04 -17.26
C ILE A 65 0.98 -11.68 -16.72
N LEU A 66 0.75 -10.41 -16.35
CA LEU A 66 -0.56 -9.96 -15.88
C LEU A 66 -1.63 -10.09 -16.98
N ARG A 67 -1.27 -9.80 -18.23
CA ARG A 67 -2.14 -9.95 -19.39
C ARG A 67 -2.49 -11.41 -19.67
N GLU A 68 -1.51 -12.31 -19.58
CA GLU A 68 -1.71 -13.77 -19.70
C GLU A 68 -2.60 -14.33 -18.56
N GLN A 69 -2.56 -13.71 -17.38
CA GLN A 69 -3.49 -14.01 -16.31
C GLN A 69 -4.91 -13.48 -16.59
N GLY A 70 -5.15 -12.74 -17.65
CA GLY A 70 -6.47 -12.24 -18.06
C GLY A 70 -6.89 -10.96 -17.35
N PHE A 71 -5.96 -10.21 -16.75
CA PHE A 71 -6.24 -8.87 -16.25
C PHE A 71 -6.31 -7.88 -17.41
N SER A 72 -7.29 -6.97 -17.35
CA SER A 72 -7.49 -5.96 -18.40
C SER A 72 -6.37 -4.91 -18.37
N ASP A 73 -6.15 -4.27 -19.52
CA ASP A 73 -5.15 -3.20 -19.64
C ASP A 73 -5.41 -2.06 -18.65
N ASN A 74 -6.67 -1.73 -18.33
CA ASN A 74 -7.01 -0.73 -17.32
C ASN A 74 -6.48 -1.11 -15.92
N ILE A 75 -6.59 -2.39 -15.53
CA ILE A 75 -6.04 -2.90 -14.26
C ILE A 75 -4.52 -2.90 -14.31
N ILE A 76 -3.93 -3.36 -15.42
CA ILE A 76 -2.47 -3.45 -15.59
C ILE A 76 -1.84 -2.05 -15.51
N GLU A 77 -2.39 -1.06 -16.20
CA GLU A 77 -1.89 0.32 -16.15
C GLU A 77 -2.02 0.93 -14.74
N ALA A 78 -3.08 0.61 -14.01
CA ALA A 78 -3.20 1.04 -12.61
C ALA A 78 -2.13 0.38 -11.71
N VAL A 79 -1.85 -0.91 -11.88
CA VAL A 79 -0.77 -1.60 -11.14
C VAL A 79 0.60 -1.00 -11.49
N LYS A 80 0.87 -0.73 -12.76
CA LYS A 80 2.09 -0.03 -13.22
C LYS A 80 2.22 1.37 -12.61
N ALA A 81 1.10 2.08 -12.50
CA ALA A 81 1.08 3.38 -11.86
C ALA A 81 1.43 3.30 -10.36
N CYS A 82 1.07 2.21 -9.68
CA CYS A 82 1.48 1.94 -8.30
C CYS A 82 2.96 1.55 -8.16
N THR A 83 3.62 1.11 -9.24
CA THR A 83 5.03 0.69 -9.24
C THR A 83 5.95 1.87 -9.46
N ARG A 84 6.90 2.11 -8.53
CA ARG A 84 7.90 3.18 -8.68
C ARG A 84 8.98 2.78 -9.68
N LYS A 85 9.28 3.67 -10.64
CA LYS A 85 10.33 3.45 -11.64
C LYS A 85 11.72 3.62 -11.02
N LYS A 86 12.71 2.94 -11.60
CA LYS A 86 14.12 3.11 -11.19
C LYS A 86 14.55 4.57 -11.36
N ASN A 87 15.16 5.13 -10.32
CA ASN A 87 15.62 6.53 -10.26
C ASN A 87 14.51 7.61 -10.35
N GLU A 88 13.23 7.23 -10.24
CA GLU A 88 12.13 8.20 -10.19
C GLU A 88 12.12 8.91 -8.83
N ASP A 89 11.94 10.24 -8.82
CA ASP A 89 11.71 10.95 -7.57
C ASP A 89 10.44 10.44 -6.88
N TYR A 90 10.44 10.43 -5.57
CA TYR A 90 9.31 9.86 -4.83
C TYR A 90 8.01 10.65 -5.04
N PHE A 91 8.09 11.97 -5.08
CA PHE A 91 6.88 12.79 -5.24
C PHE A 91 6.41 12.86 -6.70
N ASP A 92 7.32 12.71 -7.68
CA ASP A 92 6.94 12.53 -9.09
C ASP A 92 6.21 11.20 -9.29
N TYR A 93 6.70 10.13 -8.66
CA TYR A 93 5.98 8.85 -8.59
C TYR A 93 4.57 9.02 -7.99
N ILE A 94 4.44 9.73 -6.87
CA ILE A 94 3.12 9.97 -6.24
C ILE A 94 2.19 10.75 -7.14
N ARG A 95 2.67 11.78 -7.87
CA ARG A 95 1.87 12.53 -8.85
C ARG A 95 1.38 11.60 -9.96
N ARG A 96 2.27 10.82 -10.56
CA ARG A 96 1.94 9.85 -11.62
C ARG A 96 0.95 8.79 -11.14
N CYS A 97 1.10 8.32 -9.93
CA CYS A 97 0.17 7.40 -9.28
C CYS A 97 -1.22 8.06 -9.12
N GLY A 98 -1.26 9.36 -8.79
CA GLY A 98 -2.48 10.14 -8.62
C GLY A 98 -3.23 10.42 -9.93
N GLU A 99 -2.57 10.44 -11.09
CA GLU A 99 -3.19 10.64 -12.41
C GLU A 99 -4.09 9.46 -12.82
N ASN A 100 -3.79 8.25 -12.37
CA ASN A 100 -4.65 7.10 -12.59
C ASN A 100 -5.63 6.93 -11.43
N ARG A 101 -6.93 6.98 -11.70
CA ARG A 101 -7.97 6.94 -10.67
C ARG A 101 -7.90 5.70 -9.77
N LEU A 102 -7.74 4.49 -10.35
CA LEU A 102 -7.67 3.24 -9.58
C LEU A 102 -6.41 3.21 -8.71
N SER A 103 -5.27 3.55 -9.29
CA SER A 103 -3.99 3.65 -8.60
C SER A 103 -4.05 4.65 -7.44
N ARG A 104 -4.66 5.83 -7.65
CA ARG A 104 -4.80 6.88 -6.64
C ARG A 104 -5.56 6.38 -5.40
N VAL A 105 -6.71 5.71 -5.60
CA VAL A 105 -7.51 5.14 -4.51
C VAL A 105 -6.71 4.08 -3.75
N VAL A 106 -6.08 3.16 -4.48
CA VAL A 106 -5.28 2.09 -3.88
C VAL A 106 -4.10 2.67 -3.10
N LYS A 107 -3.39 3.66 -3.67
CA LYS A 107 -2.23 4.27 -3.01
C LYS A 107 -2.58 5.06 -1.76
N LEU A 108 -3.76 5.66 -1.69
CA LEU A 108 -4.25 6.29 -0.45
C LEU A 108 -4.36 5.26 0.68
N TYR A 109 -4.99 4.11 0.43
CA TYR A 109 -5.11 3.06 1.45
C TYR A 109 -3.76 2.37 1.75
N ASP A 110 -2.90 2.20 0.76
CA ASP A 110 -1.54 1.71 0.97
C ASP A 110 -0.75 2.63 1.92
N LEU A 111 -0.78 3.94 1.68
CA LEU A 111 -0.14 4.93 2.55
C LEU A 111 -0.74 4.92 3.96
N GLU A 112 -2.07 4.84 4.08
CA GLU A 112 -2.76 4.73 5.37
C GLU A 112 -2.30 3.50 6.15
N HIS A 113 -2.26 2.34 5.51
CA HIS A 113 -1.77 1.11 6.14
C HIS A 113 -0.29 1.21 6.53
N ASN A 114 0.54 1.84 5.70
CA ASN A 114 1.96 2.02 5.96
C ASN A 114 2.27 3.08 7.04
N MET A 115 1.35 4.03 7.27
CA MET A 115 1.43 5.00 8.37
C MET A 115 0.88 4.46 9.69
N ASN A 116 0.17 3.32 9.70
CA ASN A 116 -0.39 2.75 10.91
C ASN A 116 0.70 2.23 11.85
N ILE A 117 1.12 3.09 12.78
CA ILE A 117 2.14 2.77 13.78
C ILE A 117 1.73 1.63 14.72
N LEU A 118 0.42 1.35 14.85
CA LEU A 118 -0.06 0.25 15.68
C LEU A 118 0.31 -1.12 15.14
N ARG A 119 0.66 -1.23 13.86
CA ARG A 119 1.25 -2.43 13.26
C ARG A 119 2.61 -2.78 13.88
N PHE A 120 3.32 -1.78 14.39
CA PHE A 120 4.65 -1.89 14.97
C PHE A 120 4.64 -2.07 16.50
N LYS A 121 3.46 -2.27 17.12
CA LYS A 121 3.34 -2.47 18.57
C LYS A 121 4.26 -3.58 19.12
N GLU A 122 4.54 -4.59 18.31
CA GLU A 122 5.45 -5.68 18.68
C GLU A 122 6.93 -5.28 18.61
N LEU A 123 7.26 -4.23 17.84
CA LEU A 123 8.61 -3.66 17.75
C LEU A 123 8.84 -2.52 18.76
N CYS A 124 7.78 -1.86 19.16
CA CYS A 124 7.81 -0.92 20.27
C CYS A 124 7.52 -1.72 21.53
N GLN A 125 8.48 -1.89 22.41
CA GLN A 125 8.19 -2.29 23.80
C GLN A 125 7.33 -1.18 24.39
N VAL A 126 6.01 -1.32 24.25
CA VAL A 126 5.06 -0.43 24.91
C VAL A 126 5.15 -0.74 26.39
N ARG A 127 5.82 0.13 27.14
CA ARG A 127 5.77 0.07 28.59
C ARG A 127 4.33 0.36 29.01
N MET A 128 3.68 -0.64 29.57
CA MET A 128 2.28 -0.55 30.04
C MET A 128 2.15 0.27 31.33
N ASP A 129 3.28 0.68 31.92
CA ASP A 129 3.43 1.42 33.17
C ASP A 129 3.71 2.92 33.00
N ILE A 130 3.44 3.47 31.80
CA ILE A 130 3.63 4.88 31.46
C ILE A 130 2.74 5.77 32.33
N LYS A 131 3.36 6.65 33.10
CA LYS A 131 2.66 7.71 33.85
C LYS A 131 2.58 8.98 32.99
N GLU A 132 1.59 9.83 33.26
CA GLU A 132 1.45 11.13 32.57
C GLU A 132 2.72 12.00 32.67
N SER A 133 3.50 11.86 33.77
CA SER A 133 4.80 12.49 33.94
C SER A 133 5.82 12.07 32.88
N ASP A 134 5.75 10.81 32.41
CA ASP A 134 6.70 10.25 31.44
C ASP A 134 6.42 10.76 30.03
N LEU A 135 5.15 11.07 29.73
CA LEU A 135 4.73 11.70 28.47
C LEU A 135 5.34 13.11 28.31
N ARG A 136 5.55 13.83 29.41
CA ARG A 136 6.20 15.16 29.41
C ARG A 136 7.70 15.06 29.18
N ASN A 137 8.34 13.95 29.52
CA ASN A 137 9.79 13.75 29.42
C ASN A 137 10.26 13.19 28.07
N ARG A 138 9.38 13.05 27.08
CA ARG A 138 9.67 12.56 25.70
C ARG A 138 10.27 11.15 25.60
N GLU A 139 10.29 10.37 26.66
CA GLU A 139 10.89 9.02 26.66
C GLU A 139 9.94 7.91 26.13
N CYS A 140 8.66 8.22 25.97
CA CYS A 140 7.61 7.21 25.76
C CYS A 140 7.42 6.73 24.31
N TYR A 141 7.92 7.45 23.30
CA TYR A 141 7.78 7.09 21.89
C TYR A 141 9.06 7.36 21.13
N ILE A 142 10.01 6.44 21.23
CA ILE A 142 11.20 6.52 20.37
C ILE A 142 10.87 5.87 19.02
N LEU A 143 10.12 6.60 18.19
CA LEU A 143 10.23 6.38 16.76
C LEU A 143 11.64 6.81 16.37
N LYS A 144 12.39 5.89 15.76
CA LYS A 144 13.71 6.22 15.24
C LYS A 144 13.56 7.35 14.22
N GLU A 145 14.51 8.26 14.14
CA GLU A 145 14.47 9.40 13.22
C GLU A 145 14.11 9.01 11.78
N LYS A 146 14.63 7.87 11.29
CA LYS A 146 14.28 7.30 9.99
C LYS A 146 12.80 6.94 9.85
N ASP A 147 12.12 6.57 10.92
CA ASP A 147 10.70 6.21 10.90
C ASP A 147 9.83 7.45 10.92
N LEU A 148 10.24 8.51 11.65
CA LEU A 148 9.61 9.83 11.59
C LEU A 148 9.71 10.45 10.20
N TYR A 149 10.89 10.40 9.58
CA TYR A 149 11.08 10.87 8.21
C TYR A 149 10.16 10.12 7.24
N ARG A 150 10.08 8.79 7.36
CA ARG A 150 9.20 7.96 6.51
C ARG A 150 7.74 8.32 6.70
N LEU A 151 7.27 8.46 7.93
CA LEU A 151 5.88 8.84 8.24
C LEU A 151 5.53 10.22 7.67
N ASN A 152 6.40 11.21 7.84
CA ASN A 152 6.22 12.54 7.28
C ASN A 152 6.14 12.50 5.75
N LYS A 153 7.02 11.74 5.10
CA LYS A 153 7.00 11.56 3.65
C LYS A 153 5.68 10.94 3.18
N TYR A 154 5.18 9.93 3.87
CA TYR A 154 3.90 9.27 3.54
C TYR A 154 2.70 10.20 3.78
N LEU A 155 2.74 11.01 4.85
CA LEU A 155 1.68 11.98 5.13
C LEU A 155 1.60 13.06 4.05
N VAL A 156 2.74 13.56 3.57
CA VAL A 156 2.79 14.51 2.45
C VAL A 156 2.21 13.88 1.19
N ALA A 157 2.64 12.65 0.86
CA ALA A 157 2.13 11.91 -0.29
C ALA A 157 0.61 11.67 -0.21
N TYR A 158 0.10 11.30 0.96
CA TYR A 158 -1.33 11.12 1.21
C TYR A 158 -2.12 12.40 0.92
N ARG A 159 -1.67 13.54 1.44
CA ARG A 159 -2.32 14.84 1.22
C ARG A 159 -2.28 15.28 -0.25
N MET A 160 -1.21 14.99 -0.97
CA MET A 160 -1.13 15.25 -2.41
C MET A 160 -2.22 14.46 -3.16
N LEU A 161 -2.35 13.17 -2.90
CA LEU A 161 -3.36 12.33 -3.54
C LEU A 161 -4.79 12.69 -3.12
N GLU A 162 -5.00 13.05 -1.84
CA GLU A 162 -6.30 13.50 -1.34
C GLU A 162 -6.77 14.79 -2.03
N SER A 163 -5.85 15.73 -2.29
CA SER A 163 -6.21 16.95 -3.03
C SER A 163 -6.66 16.66 -4.46
N MET A 164 -6.01 15.72 -5.15
CA MET A 164 -6.38 15.30 -6.51
C MET A 164 -7.76 14.64 -6.59
N ASN A 165 -8.25 14.03 -5.49
CA ASN A 165 -9.61 13.48 -5.46
C ASN A 165 -10.71 14.57 -5.39
N LYS A 166 -10.38 15.76 -4.89
CA LYS A 166 -11.34 16.86 -4.79
C LYS A 166 -11.56 17.57 -6.12
N ASP A 167 -10.58 17.50 -7.00
CA ASP A 167 -10.64 18.13 -8.32
C ASP A 167 -11.46 17.30 -9.33
N ASP A 168 -11.82 16.05 -8.99
CA ASP A 168 -12.62 15.14 -9.81
C ASP A 168 -14.14 15.21 -9.48
N LEU A 169 -14.57 16.07 -8.53
CA LEU A 169 -15.97 16.28 -8.12
C LEU A 169 -16.56 17.57 -8.69
#